data_74a9ec2110f3ab4de141ec99692869e5
#
_entry.id   74a9ec2110f3ab4de141ec99692869e5
#
_cell.length_a   1.000
_cell.length_b   1.000
_cell.length_c   1.000
_cell.angle_alpha   90.00
_cell.angle_beta   90.00
_cell.angle_gamma   90.00
#
_symmetry.space_group_name_H-M   'P 1'
#
loop_
_entity.id
_entity.type
_entity.pdbx_description
1 polymer ?
#
loop_
_entity_poly.entity_id
_entity_poly.type
_entity_poly.pdbx_seq_one_letter_code
_entity_poly.pdbx_strand_id
1 'polypeptide(L)'
;MTITIGTSPDYAPYESLNKKGEIVGFDVDMAKLFEGYLSDMEGKTYSLEFKQMDFDNIVTQIQGDQIDLGISGFTYSEDRVVEWSDPYLGTQQVAVVPNGSSITSNDQLVGKKLAAQTGATGEQAAKEVENAEVVSMKNVQDIFNGLASNQYDAAIVDLGVAQQYVSSGNFTQLNGSLMDEKNYVIAKKGNTKMIKLMNKCIKKFVASKDYDKLCKKYDLSPLEK
;
A
#
# COMPACT_ATOMS: atom_id res chain seq x y z
N MET A 1 -0.34 0.24 26.53
CA MET A 1 0.40 1.28 25.76
C MET A 1 -0.20 1.33 24.38
N THR A 2 -0.66 2.49 23.91
CA THR A 2 -1.28 2.64 22.59
C THR A 2 -0.23 3.13 21.59
N ILE A 3 -0.23 2.53 20.42
CA ILE A 3 0.52 2.98 19.22
C ILE A 3 -0.51 3.36 18.16
N THR A 4 -0.46 4.62 17.71
CA THR A 4 -1.39 5.13 16.71
C THR A 4 -0.82 4.97 15.31
N ILE A 5 -1.62 4.44 14.39
CA ILE A 5 -1.22 4.09 13.01
C ILE A 5 -2.07 4.88 12.02
N GLY A 6 -1.43 5.65 11.15
CA GLY A 6 -2.11 6.27 10.00
C GLY A 6 -2.27 5.29 8.85
N THR A 7 -3.46 5.29 8.23
CA THR A 7 -3.78 4.44 7.10
C THR A 7 -4.82 5.09 6.18
N SER A 8 -4.79 4.77 4.89
CA SER A 8 -5.78 5.20 3.88
C SER A 8 -6.62 3.99 3.45
N PRO A 9 -7.82 3.78 4.05
CA PRO A 9 -8.58 2.55 3.85
C PRO A 9 -9.40 2.53 2.56
N ASP A 10 -8.79 2.91 1.46
CA ASP A 10 -9.24 2.82 0.08
C ASP A 10 -8.35 1.90 -0.78
N TYR A 11 -7.46 1.11 -0.12
CA TYR A 11 -6.37 0.38 -0.74
C TYR A 11 -6.46 -1.14 -0.47
N ALA A 12 -7.67 -1.73 -0.71
CA ALA A 12 -7.83 -3.18 -0.57
C ALA A 12 -6.85 -3.92 -1.51
N PRO A 13 -6.20 -5.02 -1.08
CA PRO A 13 -6.49 -5.82 0.12
C PRO A 13 -5.68 -5.45 1.37
N TYR A 14 -4.83 -4.40 1.30
CA TYR A 14 -4.02 -3.95 2.44
C TYR A 14 -4.89 -3.37 3.55
N GLU A 15 -5.71 -2.37 3.21
CA GLU A 15 -6.72 -1.78 4.09
C GLU A 15 -7.94 -1.28 3.31
N SER A 16 -9.10 -1.46 3.91
CA SER A 16 -10.38 -0.98 3.38
C SER A 16 -11.41 -0.84 4.49
N LEU A 17 -12.52 -0.15 4.20
CA LEU A 17 -13.66 -0.12 5.11
C LEU A 17 -14.61 -1.29 4.81
N ASN A 18 -14.98 -2.03 5.84
CA ASN A 18 -16.05 -3.02 5.71
C ASN A 18 -17.43 -2.35 5.73
N LYS A 19 -18.50 -3.13 5.59
CA LYS A 19 -19.90 -2.62 5.59
C LYS A 19 -20.31 -1.91 6.88
N LYS A 20 -19.56 -2.10 7.98
CA LYS A 20 -19.79 -1.43 9.27
C LYS A 20 -18.95 -0.17 9.44
N GLY A 21 -18.12 0.19 8.45
CA GLY A 21 -17.17 1.30 8.54
C GLY A 21 -15.91 1.00 9.36
N GLU A 22 -15.64 -0.29 9.66
CA GLU A 22 -14.42 -0.70 10.36
C GLU A 22 -13.28 -0.88 9.37
N ILE A 23 -12.06 -0.47 9.73
CA ILE A 23 -10.86 -0.69 8.91
C ILE A 23 -10.46 -2.16 9.01
N VAL A 24 -10.35 -2.82 7.86
CA VAL A 24 -9.99 -4.24 7.72
C VAL A 24 -8.98 -4.42 6.59
N GLY A 25 -8.23 -5.51 6.59
CA GLY A 25 -7.28 -5.84 5.53
C GLY A 25 -6.04 -6.53 6.08
N PHE A 26 -5.09 -6.80 5.19
CA PHE A 26 -3.84 -7.48 5.53
C PHE A 26 -3.06 -6.70 6.61
N ASP A 27 -2.88 -5.39 6.42
CA ASP A 27 -2.10 -4.53 7.32
C ASP A 27 -2.73 -4.46 8.71
N VAL A 28 -4.07 -4.51 8.79
CA VAL A 28 -4.81 -4.53 10.07
C VAL A 28 -4.64 -5.87 10.78
N ASP A 29 -4.77 -6.98 10.06
CA ASP A 29 -4.59 -8.32 10.64
C ASP A 29 -3.14 -8.56 11.08
N MET A 30 -2.16 -8.07 10.33
CA MET A 30 -0.75 -8.06 10.71
C MET A 30 -0.53 -7.26 12.01
N ALA A 31 -1.07 -6.05 12.10
CA ALA A 31 -0.92 -5.20 13.28
C ALA A 31 -1.53 -5.84 14.55
N LYS A 32 -2.66 -6.55 14.42
CA LYS A 32 -3.24 -7.31 15.55
C LYS A 32 -2.30 -8.39 16.07
N LEU A 33 -1.56 -9.08 15.19
CA LEU A 33 -0.54 -10.04 15.61
C LEU A 33 0.62 -9.33 16.32
N PHE A 34 1.00 -8.15 15.86
CA PHE A 34 2.05 -7.34 16.48
C PHE A 34 1.70 -6.92 17.92
N GLU A 35 0.43 -6.66 18.24
CA GLU A 35 0.00 -6.40 19.62
C GLU A 35 0.43 -7.54 20.57
N GLY A 36 0.19 -8.79 20.16
CA GLY A 36 0.62 -9.96 20.92
C GLY A 36 2.14 -10.06 21.02
N TYR A 37 2.84 -9.89 19.90
CA TYR A 37 4.30 -9.97 19.89
C TYR A 37 4.97 -8.90 20.76
N LEU A 38 4.45 -7.66 20.72
CA LEU A 38 4.94 -6.57 21.55
C LEU A 38 4.68 -6.83 23.02
N SER A 39 3.49 -7.29 23.37
CA SER A 39 3.10 -7.59 24.73
C SER A 39 4.00 -8.67 25.34
N ASP A 40 4.28 -9.74 24.57
CA ASP A 40 5.19 -10.81 24.99
C ASP A 40 6.65 -10.35 25.16
N MET A 41 7.13 -9.47 24.26
CA MET A 41 8.53 -9.01 24.29
C MET A 41 8.81 -7.97 25.37
N GLU A 42 7.85 -7.09 25.65
CA GLU A 42 8.04 -5.93 26.51
C GLU A 42 7.40 -6.11 27.90
N GLY A 43 6.62 -7.19 28.12
CA GLY A 43 5.91 -7.44 29.37
C GLY A 43 4.84 -6.39 29.70
N LYS A 44 4.25 -5.75 28.67
CA LYS A 44 3.23 -4.70 28.76
C LYS A 44 2.12 -4.96 27.76
N THR A 45 0.89 -4.55 28.07
CA THR A 45 -0.21 -4.62 27.12
C THR A 45 -0.05 -3.51 26.06
N TYR A 46 -0.09 -3.88 24.79
CA TYR A 46 -0.09 -2.98 23.63
C TYR A 46 -1.44 -3.01 22.93
N SER A 47 -1.84 -1.86 22.39
CA SER A 47 -2.96 -1.67 21.47
C SER A 47 -2.46 -0.87 20.27
N LEU A 48 -2.70 -1.38 19.06
CA LEU A 48 -2.37 -0.72 17.80
C LEU A 48 -3.65 -0.17 17.19
N GLU A 49 -3.81 1.15 17.19
CA GLU A 49 -5.04 1.82 16.78
C GLU A 49 -4.88 2.53 15.44
N PHE A 50 -5.69 2.12 14.45
CA PHE A 50 -5.69 2.73 13.13
C PHE A 50 -6.51 4.02 13.10
N LYS A 51 -5.93 5.08 12.51
CA LYS A 51 -6.58 6.35 12.20
C LYS A 51 -6.67 6.51 10.69
N GLN A 52 -7.90 6.68 10.21
CA GLN A 52 -8.16 6.94 8.79
C GLN A 52 -7.72 8.34 8.38
N MET A 53 -7.03 8.44 7.25
CA MET A 53 -6.66 9.70 6.60
C MET A 53 -6.33 9.46 5.12
N ASP A 54 -6.22 10.54 4.33
CA ASP A 54 -5.71 10.43 2.96
C ASP A 54 -4.23 9.99 2.98
N PHE A 55 -3.83 9.19 1.99
CA PHE A 55 -2.49 8.60 1.93
C PHE A 55 -1.37 9.66 1.95
N ASP A 56 -1.53 10.75 1.20
CA ASP A 56 -0.58 11.87 1.11
C ASP A 56 -0.40 12.64 2.44
N ASN A 57 -1.31 12.47 3.40
CA ASN A 57 -1.25 13.12 4.70
C ASN A 57 -0.50 12.31 5.76
N ILE A 58 -0.33 10.98 5.57
CA ILE A 58 0.22 10.10 6.62
C ILE A 58 1.62 10.54 7.04
N VAL A 59 2.52 10.81 6.10
CA VAL A 59 3.90 11.26 6.39
C VAL A 59 3.90 12.57 7.18
N THR A 60 3.05 13.52 6.81
CA THR A 60 2.94 14.82 7.53
C THR A 60 2.45 14.62 8.96
N GLN A 61 1.47 13.74 9.18
CA GLN A 61 0.94 13.44 10.51
C GLN A 61 1.99 12.73 11.40
N ILE A 62 2.83 11.86 10.82
CA ILE A 62 3.97 11.24 11.51
C ILE A 62 4.98 12.31 11.92
N GLN A 63 5.35 13.20 11.01
CA GLN A 63 6.31 14.28 11.28
C GLN A 63 5.81 15.25 12.36
N GLY A 64 4.50 15.49 12.40
CA GLY A 64 3.83 16.34 13.38
C GLY A 64 3.51 15.65 14.72
N ASP A 65 3.98 14.42 14.96
CA ASP A 65 3.71 13.62 16.18
C ASP A 65 2.22 13.40 16.46
N GLN A 66 1.37 13.40 15.42
CA GLN A 66 -0.07 13.14 15.53
C GLN A 66 -0.40 11.64 15.48
N ILE A 67 0.50 10.87 14.91
CA ILE A 67 0.49 9.41 14.85
C ILE A 67 1.93 8.89 15.01
N ASP A 68 2.05 7.64 15.46
CA ASP A 68 3.35 7.02 15.74
C ASP A 68 3.95 6.32 14.52
N LEU A 69 3.09 5.68 13.71
CA LEU A 69 3.45 4.85 12.57
C LEU A 69 2.55 5.13 11.37
N GLY A 70 3.06 4.79 10.18
CA GLY A 70 2.27 4.60 8.95
C GLY A 70 2.31 3.13 8.53
N ILE A 71 1.15 2.53 8.36
CA ILE A 71 0.96 1.20 7.77
C ILE A 71 -0.20 1.33 6.79
N SER A 72 0.12 1.35 5.50
CA SER A 72 -0.83 1.61 4.42
C SER A 72 -0.23 1.20 3.08
N GLY A 73 0.21 -0.06 2.96
CA GLY A 73 0.87 -0.56 1.76
C GLY A 73 2.10 0.25 1.33
N PHE A 74 2.78 0.95 2.25
CA PHE A 74 3.91 1.82 1.89
C PHE A 74 5.03 1.08 1.21
N THR A 75 5.48 1.60 0.06
CA THR A 75 6.66 1.19 -0.67
C THR A 75 7.76 2.24 -0.55
N TYR A 76 9.03 1.84 -0.69
CA TYR A 76 10.17 2.74 -0.48
C TYR A 76 10.19 3.89 -1.51
N SER A 77 10.44 5.10 -1.03
CA SER A 77 10.70 6.27 -1.85
C SER A 77 11.71 7.19 -1.12
N GLU A 78 12.73 7.64 -1.83
CA GLU A 78 13.74 8.56 -1.30
C GLU A 78 13.16 9.93 -0.92
N ASP A 79 12.06 10.33 -1.57
CA ASP A 79 11.38 11.59 -1.31
C ASP A 79 10.64 11.62 0.04
N ARG A 80 10.43 10.47 0.68
CA ARG A 80 9.79 10.39 1.98
C ARG A 80 10.79 10.47 3.10
N VAL A 81 10.79 11.57 3.85
CA VAL A 81 11.67 11.80 5.01
C VAL A 81 11.12 11.07 6.24
N VAL A 82 11.31 9.75 6.28
CA VAL A 82 10.83 8.84 7.35
C VAL A 82 11.91 7.81 7.72
N GLU A 83 11.69 7.08 8.82
CA GLU A 83 12.40 5.83 9.08
C GLU A 83 11.62 4.68 8.50
N TRP A 84 12.29 3.75 7.86
CA TRP A 84 11.76 2.56 7.22
C TRP A 84 12.04 1.31 8.03
N SER A 85 11.04 0.44 8.15
CA SER A 85 11.22 -0.90 8.72
C SER A 85 11.94 -1.85 7.76
N ASP A 86 12.19 -3.07 8.19
CA ASP A 86 12.39 -4.20 7.29
C ASP A 86 11.12 -4.43 6.46
N PRO A 87 11.21 -4.97 5.23
CA PRO A 87 10.03 -5.23 4.42
C PRO A 87 9.20 -6.39 4.97
N TYR A 88 7.89 -6.38 4.69
CA TYR A 88 6.99 -7.47 5.09
C TYR A 88 6.25 -8.15 3.93
N LEU A 89 6.18 -7.55 2.74
CA LEU A 89 5.62 -8.14 1.51
C LEU A 89 6.46 -7.73 0.30
N GLY A 90 6.39 -8.54 -0.78
CA GLY A 90 6.79 -8.14 -2.12
C GLY A 90 5.60 -7.60 -2.89
N THR A 91 5.82 -6.61 -3.75
CA THR A 91 4.79 -6.05 -4.63
C THR A 91 5.39 -5.41 -5.88
N GLN A 92 4.52 -4.84 -6.73
CA GLN A 92 4.89 -4.20 -8.00
C GLN A 92 3.91 -3.06 -8.29
N GLN A 93 4.36 -2.04 -9.01
CA GLN A 93 3.45 -1.10 -9.66
C GLN A 93 3.13 -1.62 -11.05
N VAL A 94 1.86 -1.71 -11.37
CA VAL A 94 1.33 -2.26 -12.63
C VAL A 94 0.34 -1.30 -13.28
N ALA A 95 0.17 -1.44 -14.58
CA ALA A 95 -0.82 -0.69 -15.33
C ALA A 95 -2.11 -1.50 -15.49
N VAL A 96 -3.24 -0.86 -15.28
CA VAL A 96 -4.59 -1.40 -15.45
C VAL A 96 -5.34 -0.55 -16.46
N VAL A 97 -6.00 -1.18 -17.42
CA VAL A 97 -6.77 -0.55 -18.49
C VAL A 97 -8.22 -1.04 -18.48
N PRO A 98 -9.19 -0.29 -19.06
CA PRO A 98 -10.53 -0.81 -19.26
C PRO A 98 -10.53 -2.02 -20.18
N ASN A 99 -11.45 -2.96 -19.98
CA ASN A 99 -11.64 -4.07 -20.90
C ASN A 99 -11.97 -3.55 -22.32
N GLY A 100 -11.33 -4.14 -23.31
CA GLY A 100 -11.46 -3.70 -24.71
C GLY A 100 -10.59 -2.51 -25.08
N SER A 101 -9.70 -2.03 -24.19
CA SER A 101 -8.68 -1.03 -24.53
C SER A 101 -7.78 -1.51 -25.66
N SER A 102 -7.35 -0.59 -26.52
CA SER A 102 -6.34 -0.86 -27.55
C SER A 102 -4.92 -0.95 -26.98
N ILE A 103 -4.72 -0.54 -25.73
CA ILE A 103 -3.45 -0.64 -25.01
C ILE A 103 -3.32 -2.06 -24.45
N THR A 104 -2.33 -2.81 -24.91
CA THR A 104 -2.12 -4.22 -24.57
C THR A 104 -0.74 -4.50 -23.95
N SER A 105 0.14 -3.48 -23.91
CA SER A 105 1.48 -3.56 -23.30
C SER A 105 1.90 -2.23 -22.67
N ASN A 106 2.87 -2.29 -21.77
CA ASN A 106 3.39 -1.10 -21.08
C ASN A 106 4.06 -0.10 -22.05
N ASP A 107 4.66 -0.55 -23.14
CA ASP A 107 5.28 0.32 -24.15
C ASP A 107 4.28 1.28 -24.81
N GLN A 108 2.99 0.89 -24.85
CA GLN A 108 1.92 1.71 -25.42
C GLN A 108 1.39 2.79 -24.47
N LEU A 109 1.93 2.87 -23.23
CA LEU A 109 1.59 3.93 -22.27
C LEU A 109 2.25 5.27 -22.59
N VAL A 110 3.28 5.27 -23.46
CA VAL A 110 3.97 6.49 -23.93
C VAL A 110 2.95 7.49 -24.50
N GLY A 111 2.97 8.72 -23.99
CA GLY A 111 2.07 9.80 -24.41
C GLY A 111 0.61 9.63 -23.99
N LYS A 112 0.30 8.68 -23.09
CA LYS A 112 -1.05 8.42 -22.60
C LYS A 112 -1.38 9.21 -21.35
N LYS A 113 -2.67 9.30 -21.04
CA LYS A 113 -3.18 9.90 -19.82
C LYS A 113 -3.29 8.82 -18.74
N LEU A 114 -2.46 8.92 -17.72
CA LEU A 114 -2.32 7.93 -16.66
C LEU A 114 -2.84 8.51 -15.33
N ALA A 115 -3.63 7.73 -14.60
CA ALA A 115 -4.07 8.12 -13.26
C ALA A 115 -3.35 7.30 -12.19
N ALA A 116 -2.98 7.95 -11.08
CA ALA A 116 -2.34 7.30 -9.94
C ALA A 116 -2.70 8.00 -8.63
N GLN A 117 -2.48 7.31 -7.50
CA GLN A 117 -2.76 7.90 -6.19
C GLN A 117 -1.70 8.94 -5.82
N THR A 118 -2.15 10.10 -5.37
CA THR A 118 -1.29 11.21 -4.93
C THR A 118 -0.30 10.76 -3.85
N GLY A 119 0.99 10.98 -4.09
CA GLY A 119 2.07 10.65 -3.15
C GLY A 119 2.46 9.18 -3.08
N ALA A 120 1.81 8.29 -3.85
CA ALA A 120 2.19 6.88 -3.95
C ALA A 120 3.32 6.68 -4.98
N THR A 121 4.01 5.53 -4.90
CA THR A 121 5.05 5.18 -5.89
C THR A 121 4.47 4.87 -7.26
N GLY A 122 3.19 4.52 -7.37
CA GLY A 122 2.46 4.45 -8.64
C GLY A 122 2.42 5.79 -9.38
N GLU A 123 2.33 6.91 -8.65
CA GLU A 123 2.43 8.24 -9.25
C GLU A 123 3.85 8.51 -9.78
N GLN A 124 4.88 8.07 -9.06
CA GLN A 124 6.27 8.16 -9.53
C GLN A 124 6.48 7.31 -10.78
N ALA A 125 6.03 6.06 -10.78
CA ALA A 125 6.10 5.17 -11.93
C ALA A 125 5.36 5.75 -13.15
N ALA A 126 4.19 6.36 -12.96
CA ALA A 126 3.47 7.03 -14.05
C ALA A 126 4.23 8.23 -14.63
N LYS A 127 4.92 9.01 -13.79
CA LYS A 127 5.74 10.16 -14.21
C LYS A 127 7.01 9.75 -14.98
N GLU A 128 7.49 8.53 -14.79
CA GLU A 128 8.63 7.97 -15.53
C GLU A 128 8.24 7.49 -16.95
N VAL A 129 6.94 7.33 -17.23
CA VAL A 129 6.48 6.99 -18.58
C VAL A 129 6.66 8.20 -19.50
N GLU A 130 7.38 8.00 -20.59
CA GLU A 130 7.73 9.06 -21.54
C GLU A 130 6.48 9.78 -22.08
N ASN A 131 6.47 11.11 -22.00
CA ASN A 131 5.40 11.99 -22.48
C ASN A 131 4.00 11.69 -21.91
N ALA A 132 3.86 10.94 -20.82
CA ALA A 132 2.57 10.69 -20.20
C ALA A 132 2.01 11.94 -19.51
N GLU A 133 0.69 12.14 -19.61
CA GLU A 133 -0.05 13.08 -18.77
C GLU A 133 -0.48 12.36 -17.49
N VAL A 134 0.03 12.77 -16.32
CA VAL A 134 -0.29 12.13 -15.04
C VAL A 134 -1.37 12.89 -14.30
N VAL A 135 -2.45 12.20 -13.97
CA VAL A 135 -3.56 12.69 -13.15
C VAL A 135 -3.45 12.08 -11.75
N SER A 136 -3.16 12.93 -10.78
CA SER A 136 -3.03 12.52 -9.38
C SER A 136 -4.38 12.62 -8.68
N MET A 137 -4.82 11.52 -8.06
CA MET A 137 -6.09 11.41 -7.33
C MET A 137 -5.84 10.95 -5.90
N LYS A 138 -6.55 11.52 -4.93
CA LYS A 138 -6.38 11.13 -3.52
C LYS A 138 -6.91 9.73 -3.20
N ASN A 139 -8.03 9.37 -3.82
CA ASN A 139 -8.75 8.13 -3.55
C ASN A 139 -8.66 7.16 -4.73
N VAL A 140 -8.29 5.91 -4.45
CA VAL A 140 -8.14 4.88 -5.48
C VAL A 140 -9.47 4.51 -6.14
N GLN A 141 -10.58 4.53 -5.40
CA GLN A 141 -11.90 4.28 -5.99
C GLN A 141 -12.24 5.31 -7.08
N ASP A 142 -11.88 6.58 -6.88
CA ASP A 142 -12.10 7.64 -7.88
C ASP A 142 -11.23 7.43 -9.13
N ILE A 143 -10.01 6.90 -8.97
CA ILE A 143 -9.17 6.49 -10.10
C ILE A 143 -9.91 5.48 -10.97
N PHE A 144 -10.44 4.41 -10.39
CA PHE A 144 -11.11 3.36 -11.14
C PHE A 144 -12.48 3.78 -11.68
N ASN A 145 -13.20 4.66 -10.99
CA ASN A 145 -14.43 5.29 -11.50
C ASN A 145 -14.15 6.13 -12.76
N GLY A 146 -13.07 6.93 -12.73
CA GLY A 146 -12.62 7.71 -13.88
C GLY A 146 -12.13 6.83 -15.02
N LEU A 147 -11.41 5.75 -14.71
CA LEU A 147 -10.94 4.77 -15.70
C LEU A 147 -12.12 4.08 -16.41
N ALA A 148 -13.13 3.65 -15.65
CA ALA A 148 -14.37 3.06 -16.20
C ALA A 148 -15.14 4.04 -17.09
N SER A 149 -15.00 5.34 -16.84
CA SER A 149 -15.64 6.43 -17.61
C SER A 149 -14.74 6.96 -18.73
N ASN A 150 -13.62 6.29 -19.03
CA ASN A 150 -12.64 6.69 -20.05
C ASN A 150 -12.08 8.12 -19.87
N GLN A 151 -11.93 8.58 -18.63
CA GLN A 151 -11.30 9.88 -18.32
C GLN A 151 -9.76 9.79 -18.43
N TYR A 152 -9.22 8.59 -18.31
CA TYR A 152 -7.80 8.24 -18.44
C TYR A 152 -7.65 7.00 -19.33
N ASP A 153 -6.45 6.79 -19.85
CA ASP A 153 -6.13 5.62 -20.65
C ASP A 153 -5.76 4.41 -19.79
N ALA A 154 -5.07 4.64 -18.65
CA ALA A 154 -4.70 3.59 -17.70
C ALA A 154 -4.61 4.12 -16.26
N ALA A 155 -4.74 3.23 -15.29
CA ALA A 155 -4.41 3.45 -13.89
C ALA A 155 -3.08 2.75 -13.56
N ILE A 156 -2.21 3.43 -12.82
CA ILE A 156 -0.96 2.87 -12.30
C ILE A 156 -1.13 2.69 -10.80
N VAL A 157 -1.14 1.43 -10.36
CA VAL A 157 -1.42 1.05 -8.96
C VAL A 157 -0.60 -0.17 -8.55
N ASP A 158 -0.57 -0.41 -7.24
CA ASP A 158 0.00 -1.62 -6.65
C ASP A 158 -0.69 -2.89 -7.17
N LEU A 159 0.09 -3.97 -7.36
CA LEU A 159 -0.39 -5.25 -7.89
C LEU A 159 -1.57 -5.82 -7.09
N GLY A 160 -1.49 -5.81 -5.75
CA GLY A 160 -2.56 -6.31 -4.89
C GLY A 160 -3.86 -5.52 -5.09
N VAL A 161 -3.77 -4.21 -5.24
CA VAL A 161 -4.91 -3.34 -5.55
C VAL A 161 -5.44 -3.60 -6.95
N ALA A 162 -4.56 -3.69 -7.95
CA ALA A 162 -4.95 -4.01 -9.34
C ALA A 162 -5.79 -5.29 -9.41
N GLN A 163 -5.37 -6.34 -8.72
CA GLN A 163 -6.07 -7.64 -8.69
C GLN A 163 -7.49 -7.54 -8.15
N GLN A 164 -7.75 -6.67 -7.15
CA GLN A 164 -9.09 -6.46 -6.61
C GLN A 164 -10.03 -5.86 -7.68
N TYR A 165 -9.56 -4.89 -8.45
CA TYR A 165 -10.36 -4.26 -9.51
C TYR A 165 -10.50 -5.12 -10.74
N VAL A 166 -9.46 -5.84 -11.16
CA VAL A 166 -9.50 -6.78 -12.28
C VAL A 166 -10.49 -7.92 -12.01
N SER A 167 -10.55 -8.41 -10.77
CA SER A 167 -11.52 -9.46 -10.37
C SER A 167 -12.98 -9.03 -10.50
N SER A 168 -13.27 -7.72 -10.59
CA SER A 168 -14.61 -7.19 -10.88
C SER A 168 -15.08 -7.46 -12.32
N GLY A 169 -14.16 -7.83 -13.22
CA GLY A 169 -14.44 -8.17 -14.62
C GLY A 169 -14.56 -6.97 -15.57
N ASN A 170 -14.26 -5.76 -15.10
CA ASN A 170 -14.34 -4.53 -15.93
C ASN A 170 -12.99 -4.03 -16.44
N PHE A 171 -11.92 -4.55 -15.91
CA PHE A 171 -10.55 -4.07 -16.15
C PHE A 171 -9.61 -5.23 -16.48
N THR A 172 -8.52 -4.88 -17.17
CA THR A 172 -7.43 -5.79 -17.52
C THR A 172 -6.12 -5.21 -17.03
N GLN A 173 -5.32 -6.00 -16.32
CA GLN A 173 -3.94 -5.65 -15.98
C GLN A 173 -3.04 -5.95 -17.16
N LEU A 174 -2.15 -5.03 -17.51
CA LEU A 174 -1.11 -5.24 -18.52
C LEU A 174 -0.02 -6.18 -17.96
N ASN A 175 0.59 -6.95 -18.84
CA ASN A 175 1.69 -7.84 -18.49
C ASN A 175 2.96 -7.04 -18.14
N GLY A 176 3.69 -7.51 -17.13
CA GLY A 176 4.92 -6.88 -16.64
C GLY A 176 4.66 -5.78 -15.62
N SER A 177 5.68 -5.47 -14.85
CA SER A 177 5.68 -4.37 -13.89
C SER A 177 6.28 -3.10 -14.47
N LEU A 178 5.89 -1.96 -13.93
CA LEU A 178 6.57 -0.69 -14.14
C LEU A 178 7.65 -0.47 -13.08
N MET A 179 7.45 -1.03 -11.87
CA MET A 179 8.36 -0.92 -10.75
C MET A 179 8.19 -2.13 -9.82
N ASP A 180 9.30 -2.79 -9.46
CA ASP A 180 9.29 -3.87 -8.46
C ASP A 180 9.60 -3.28 -7.09
N GLU A 181 8.80 -3.63 -6.08
CA GLU A 181 8.82 -2.98 -4.78
C GLU A 181 8.60 -3.97 -3.63
N LYS A 182 8.70 -3.45 -2.41
CA LYS A 182 8.35 -4.15 -1.16
C LYS A 182 7.57 -3.21 -0.26
N ASN A 183 6.72 -3.79 0.61
CA ASN A 183 5.96 -3.00 1.57
C ASN A 183 6.67 -2.91 2.92
N TYR A 184 6.54 -1.75 3.56
CA TYR A 184 7.23 -1.37 4.78
C TYR A 184 6.29 -0.65 5.76
N VAL A 185 6.63 -0.74 7.06
CA VAL A 185 6.10 0.17 8.08
C VAL A 185 6.99 1.40 8.12
N ILE A 186 6.40 2.57 8.29
CA ILE A 186 7.15 3.83 8.42
C ILE A 186 6.94 4.49 9.78
N ALA A 187 7.95 5.21 10.25
CA ALA A 187 7.91 6.02 11.47
C ALA A 187 8.57 7.38 11.24
N LYS A 188 8.42 8.29 12.22
CA LYS A 188 9.08 9.60 12.19
C LYS A 188 10.60 9.44 12.01
N LYS A 189 11.18 10.28 11.15
CA LYS A 189 12.63 10.35 10.95
C LYS A 189 13.37 10.52 12.27
N GLY A 190 14.34 9.65 12.55
CA GLY A 190 15.06 9.58 13.81
C GLY A 190 14.43 8.66 14.87
N ASN A 191 13.17 8.19 14.70
CA ASN A 191 12.54 7.25 15.63
C ASN A 191 12.99 5.81 15.38
N THR A 192 14.31 5.59 15.44
CA THR A 192 14.94 4.28 15.23
C THR A 192 14.53 3.26 16.28
N LYS A 193 14.13 3.71 17.50
CA LYS A 193 13.65 2.81 18.56
C LYS A 193 12.35 2.13 18.14
N MET A 194 11.39 2.89 17.60
CA MET A 194 10.12 2.36 17.14
C MET A 194 10.32 1.39 15.97
N ILE A 195 11.15 1.76 15.00
CA ILE A 195 11.46 0.90 13.85
C ILE A 195 12.16 -0.40 14.27
N LYS A 196 13.12 -0.36 15.21
CA LYS A 196 13.74 -1.58 15.76
C LYS A 196 12.72 -2.51 16.42
N LEU A 197 11.69 -1.93 17.05
CA LEU A 197 10.61 -2.70 17.68
C LEU A 197 9.73 -3.34 16.60
N MET A 198 9.36 -2.58 15.56
CA MET A 198 8.60 -3.10 14.40
C MET A 198 9.38 -4.20 13.66
N ASN A 199 10.69 -4.03 13.45
CA ASN A 199 11.51 -5.04 12.80
C ASN A 199 11.54 -6.37 13.56
N LYS A 200 11.52 -6.35 14.90
CA LYS A 200 11.38 -7.59 15.69
C LYS A 200 10.02 -8.27 15.45
N CYS A 201 8.94 -7.47 15.37
CA CYS A 201 7.61 -7.99 15.05
C CYS A 201 7.56 -8.56 13.63
N ILE A 202 8.06 -7.82 12.64
CA ILE A 202 8.12 -8.24 11.22
C ILE A 202 8.91 -9.54 11.10
N LYS A 203 10.10 -9.63 11.71
CA LYS A 203 10.93 -10.85 11.68
C LYS A 203 10.18 -12.07 12.23
N LYS A 204 9.48 -11.90 13.38
CA LYS A 204 8.69 -12.98 13.99
C LYS A 204 7.51 -13.34 13.08
N PHE A 205 6.83 -12.35 12.50
CA PHE A 205 5.69 -12.52 11.63
C PHE A 205 6.04 -13.25 10.34
N VAL A 206 7.04 -12.78 9.60
CA VAL A 206 7.47 -13.37 8.30
C VAL A 206 7.94 -14.82 8.47
N ALA A 207 8.46 -15.19 9.65
CA ALA A 207 8.85 -16.57 9.97
C ALA A 207 7.68 -17.45 10.47
N SER A 208 6.49 -16.90 10.63
CA SER A 208 5.34 -17.59 11.22
C SER A 208 4.44 -18.23 10.17
N LYS A 209 3.66 -19.26 10.60
CA LYS A 209 2.60 -19.83 9.76
C LYS A 209 1.45 -18.84 9.49
N ASP A 210 1.28 -17.83 10.34
CA ASP A 210 0.23 -16.83 10.18
C ASP A 210 0.55 -15.88 9.03
N TYR A 211 1.84 -15.65 8.75
CA TYR A 211 2.28 -14.93 7.56
C TYR A 211 1.78 -15.60 6.27
N ASP A 212 2.08 -16.89 6.09
CA ASP A 212 1.66 -17.65 4.92
C ASP A 212 0.12 -17.69 4.78
N LYS A 213 -0.59 -17.81 5.91
CA LYS A 213 -2.07 -17.78 5.94
C LYS A 213 -2.62 -16.41 5.52
N LEU A 214 -2.04 -15.31 6.00
CA LEU A 214 -2.49 -13.97 5.65
C LEU A 214 -2.18 -13.64 4.19
N CYS A 215 -0.98 -13.96 3.70
CA CYS A 215 -0.65 -13.80 2.29
C CYS A 215 -1.65 -14.54 1.39
N LYS A 216 -1.97 -15.80 1.74
CA LYS A 216 -2.97 -16.58 0.99
C LYS A 216 -4.38 -16.01 1.11
N LYS A 217 -4.78 -15.54 2.32
CA LYS A 217 -6.12 -14.97 2.58
C LYS A 217 -6.38 -13.74 1.73
N TYR A 218 -5.35 -12.92 1.53
CA TYR A 218 -5.45 -11.63 0.85
C TYR A 218 -4.89 -11.65 -0.58
N ASP A 219 -4.43 -12.81 -1.05
CA ASP A 219 -3.82 -13.00 -2.38
C ASP A 219 -2.65 -12.04 -2.62
N LEU A 220 -1.77 -11.94 -1.62
CA LEU A 220 -0.58 -11.09 -1.64
C LEU A 220 0.69 -11.92 -1.74
N SER A 221 1.71 -11.35 -2.40
CA SER A 221 3.00 -12.02 -2.62
C SER A 221 3.87 -12.00 -1.37
N PRO A 222 4.22 -13.15 -0.80
CA PRO A 222 5.20 -13.20 0.29
C PRO A 222 6.56 -12.71 -0.18
N LEU A 223 7.40 -12.28 0.77
CA LEU A 223 8.81 -12.03 0.48
C LEU A 223 9.47 -13.30 -0.06
N GLU A 224 10.31 -13.14 -1.07
CA GLU A 224 11.20 -14.20 -1.54
C GLU A 224 12.16 -14.58 -0.40
N LYS A 225 12.28 -15.89 -0.12
CA LYS A 225 13.14 -16.44 0.95
C LYS A 225 14.57 -16.56 0.49
#